data_060a15a5627d47bdf4fd67d6550f05b6
#
_entry.id   060a15a5627d47bdf4fd67d6550f05b6
#
_cell.length_a   1.000
_cell.length_b   1.000
_cell.length_c   1.000
_cell.angle_alpha   90.00
_cell.angle_beta   90.00
_cell.angle_gamma   90.00
#
_symmetry.space_group_name_H-M   'P 1'
#
loop_
_entity.id
_entity.type
_entity.pdbx_description
1 polymer ?
#
loop_
_entity_poly.entity_id
_entity_poly.type
_entity_poly.pdbx_seq_one_letter_code
_entity_poly.pdbx_strand_id
1 'polypeptide(L)'
;MRICICGGGNLGHVCAGFLANRGHQVSILTTKPERWSQTIGVVAPDGSFKGKLAQMSSHPDEVIPQAEIVLVCLPGFAIHDELTKIKPYLSKNCLVGTVVSSTGFFFEAFEVLPSDIALFGFQRVPFISRIIEYGQKAELKGYKESLHVAIEQTENKESVRVVLEQLFEKPVTLAGSFYEVSLSNSNPILHPSRLYTMWRDWQPGIVYPHNPQFYAEWTLEASTLLLQMDDEFQSLLKKLGLKEGCIPPILDYYESTDADSLTQKLRSIKAFQNISSPMKAVEGGFIPDFSSRYFREDFPYGMRFIVETAQKHHVSIPTTENIYQWGLSKIGE
;
A
#
# COMPACT_ATOMS: atom_id res chain seq x y z
N MET A 1 -19.71 -3.17 16.79
CA MET A 1 -19.73 -2.08 15.79
C MET A 1 -20.19 -2.63 14.45
N ARG A 2 -20.78 -1.79 13.60
CA ARG A 2 -21.14 -2.11 12.21
C ARG A 2 -20.01 -1.64 11.31
N ILE A 3 -19.41 -2.58 10.59
CA ILE A 3 -18.21 -2.34 9.77
C ILE A 3 -18.49 -2.79 8.35
N CYS A 4 -18.24 -1.91 7.37
CA CYS A 4 -18.23 -2.30 5.97
C CYS A 4 -16.80 -2.40 5.46
N ILE A 5 -16.43 -3.52 4.88
CA ILE A 5 -15.12 -3.73 4.24
C ILE A 5 -15.30 -3.59 2.74
N CYS A 6 -14.63 -2.61 2.14
CA CYS A 6 -14.55 -2.42 0.70
C CYS A 6 -13.33 -3.17 0.15
N GLY A 7 -13.58 -4.22 -0.62
CA GLY A 7 -12.54 -5.01 -1.27
C GLY A 7 -12.45 -6.47 -0.83
N GLY A 8 -12.38 -7.35 -1.82
CA GLY A 8 -12.32 -8.82 -1.68
C GLY A 8 -10.92 -9.42 -1.88
N GLY A 9 -9.85 -8.68 -1.57
CA GLY A 9 -8.48 -9.16 -1.63
C GLY A 9 -8.03 -9.94 -0.38
N ASN A 10 -6.74 -10.28 -0.31
CA ASN A 10 -6.16 -10.99 0.83
C ASN A 10 -6.47 -10.32 2.18
N LEU A 11 -6.27 -9.00 2.28
CA LEU A 11 -6.53 -8.24 3.50
C LEU A 11 -8.01 -8.17 3.82
N GLY A 12 -8.89 -7.94 2.82
CA GLY A 12 -10.33 -7.91 3.01
C GLY A 12 -10.87 -9.22 3.60
N HIS A 13 -10.39 -10.36 3.13
CA HIS A 13 -10.79 -11.67 3.66
C HIS A 13 -10.40 -11.86 5.13
N VAL A 14 -9.13 -11.57 5.48
CA VAL A 14 -8.68 -11.73 6.86
C VAL A 14 -9.35 -10.72 7.78
N CYS A 15 -9.47 -9.44 7.38
CA CYS A 15 -10.18 -8.43 8.16
C CYS A 15 -11.64 -8.85 8.39
N ALA A 16 -12.32 -9.37 7.36
CA ALA A 16 -13.71 -9.82 7.47
C ALA A 16 -13.89 -10.93 8.50
N GLY A 17 -13.10 -11.99 8.38
CA GLY A 17 -13.15 -13.12 9.31
C GLY A 17 -12.73 -12.74 10.73
N PHE A 18 -11.66 -11.93 10.84
CA PHE A 18 -11.12 -11.46 12.12
C PHE A 18 -12.12 -10.60 12.90
N LEU A 19 -12.65 -9.56 12.27
CA LEU A 19 -13.57 -8.62 12.92
C LEU A 19 -14.93 -9.26 13.24
N ALA A 20 -15.45 -10.09 12.33
CA ALA A 20 -16.72 -10.79 12.57
C ALA A 20 -16.60 -11.83 13.69
N ASN A 21 -15.46 -12.52 13.84
CA ASN A 21 -15.21 -13.45 14.94
C ASN A 21 -15.20 -12.74 16.30
N ARG A 22 -14.83 -11.45 16.33
CA ARG A 22 -14.82 -10.61 17.55
C ARG A 22 -16.15 -9.94 17.85
N GLY A 23 -17.23 -10.40 17.20
CA GLY A 23 -18.60 -9.97 17.48
C GLY A 23 -19.00 -8.67 16.79
N HIS A 24 -18.21 -8.16 15.85
CA HIS A 24 -18.62 -7.02 15.03
C HIS A 24 -19.58 -7.48 13.93
N GLN A 25 -20.53 -6.60 13.56
CA GLN A 25 -21.41 -6.80 12.40
C GLN A 25 -20.67 -6.37 11.14
N VAL A 26 -20.09 -7.32 10.44
CA VAL A 26 -19.24 -7.06 9.28
C VAL A 26 -19.98 -7.32 7.98
N SER A 27 -20.06 -6.31 7.13
CA SER A 27 -20.55 -6.41 5.76
C SER A 27 -19.38 -6.26 4.77
N ILE A 28 -19.53 -6.83 3.58
CA ILE A 28 -18.54 -6.75 2.48
C ILE A 28 -19.15 -6.05 1.29
N LEU A 29 -18.50 -4.99 0.82
CA LEU A 29 -18.75 -4.39 -0.49
C LEU A 29 -17.73 -4.96 -1.48
N THR A 30 -18.23 -5.72 -2.47
CA THR A 30 -17.40 -6.44 -3.42
C THR A 30 -18.09 -6.58 -4.78
N THR A 31 -17.35 -6.70 -5.86
CA THR A 31 -17.90 -6.92 -7.20
C THR A 31 -18.42 -8.35 -7.43
N LYS A 32 -18.16 -9.27 -6.51
CA LYS A 32 -18.53 -10.70 -6.63
C LYS A 32 -19.16 -11.22 -5.32
N PRO A 33 -20.28 -10.62 -4.85
CA PRO A 33 -20.90 -11.00 -3.57
C PRO A 33 -21.35 -12.46 -3.55
N GLU A 34 -21.78 -13.01 -4.70
CA GLU A 34 -22.23 -14.40 -4.88
C GLU A 34 -21.14 -15.44 -4.60
N ARG A 35 -19.88 -15.02 -4.60
CA ARG A 35 -18.75 -15.91 -4.31
C ARG A 35 -18.37 -15.96 -2.83
N TRP A 36 -19.06 -15.18 -1.99
CA TRP A 36 -18.78 -15.11 -0.56
C TRP A 36 -19.70 -16.00 0.25
N SER A 37 -19.11 -16.81 1.11
CA SER A 37 -19.85 -17.53 2.15
C SER A 37 -20.26 -16.59 3.26
N GLN A 38 -21.40 -16.86 3.89
CA GLN A 38 -21.80 -16.13 5.09
C GLN A 38 -20.83 -16.34 6.28
N THR A 39 -19.96 -17.33 6.19
CA THR A 39 -18.96 -17.62 7.23
C THR A 39 -17.59 -17.72 6.60
N ILE A 40 -16.66 -16.87 7.07
CA ILE A 40 -15.27 -16.86 6.62
C ILE A 40 -14.39 -17.56 7.66
N GLY A 41 -13.70 -18.63 7.22
CA GLY A 41 -12.69 -19.30 8.04
C GLY A 41 -11.35 -18.58 7.93
N VAL A 42 -10.66 -18.41 9.07
CA VAL A 42 -9.29 -17.87 9.11
C VAL A 42 -8.38 -18.86 9.82
N VAL A 43 -7.30 -19.25 9.16
CA VAL A 43 -6.21 -20.02 9.75
C VAL A 43 -5.17 -19.01 10.23
N ALA A 44 -4.83 -19.02 11.52
CA ALA A 44 -3.88 -18.12 12.14
C ALA A 44 -2.80 -18.91 12.91
N PRO A 45 -1.64 -18.30 13.25
CA PRO A 45 -0.56 -18.98 13.96
C PRO A 45 -0.97 -19.54 15.33
N ASP A 46 -1.92 -18.89 15.98
CA ASP A 46 -2.47 -19.21 17.32
C ASP A 46 -3.75 -20.07 17.27
N GLY A 47 -4.16 -20.54 16.09
CA GLY A 47 -5.34 -21.38 15.89
C GLY A 47 -6.26 -20.89 14.80
N SER A 48 -7.29 -21.69 14.47
CA SER A 48 -8.25 -21.33 13.44
C SER A 48 -9.55 -20.81 14.08
N PHE A 49 -10.15 -19.82 13.44
CA PHE A 49 -11.43 -19.27 13.86
C PHE A 49 -12.37 -19.00 12.67
N LYS A 50 -13.62 -18.68 12.94
CA LYS A 50 -14.63 -18.36 11.93
C LYS A 50 -15.36 -17.08 12.30
N GLY A 51 -15.56 -16.19 11.34
CA GLY A 51 -16.39 -15.00 11.46
C GLY A 51 -17.64 -15.10 10.60
N LYS A 52 -18.81 -14.81 11.18
CA LYS A 52 -20.08 -14.77 10.46
C LYS A 52 -20.33 -13.36 9.94
N LEU A 53 -20.45 -13.21 8.61
CA LEU A 53 -20.73 -11.93 7.97
C LEU A 53 -22.22 -11.58 8.10
N ALA A 54 -22.51 -10.29 8.23
CA ALA A 54 -23.86 -9.76 8.26
C ALA A 54 -24.46 -9.71 6.84
N GLN A 55 -23.69 -9.17 5.88
CA GLN A 55 -24.16 -8.99 4.50
C GLN A 55 -22.99 -8.95 3.53
N MET A 56 -23.21 -9.38 2.29
CA MET A 56 -22.30 -9.22 1.16
C MET A 56 -23.08 -8.61 0.00
N SER A 57 -22.56 -7.53 -0.59
CA SER A 57 -23.25 -6.83 -1.68
C SER A 57 -22.28 -6.19 -2.65
N SER A 58 -22.74 -5.97 -3.89
CA SER A 58 -22.09 -5.09 -4.87
C SER A 58 -22.69 -3.67 -4.88
N HIS A 59 -23.75 -3.44 -4.10
CA HIS A 59 -24.51 -2.21 -4.02
C HIS A 59 -24.16 -1.44 -2.72
N PRO A 60 -23.53 -0.25 -2.82
CA PRO A 60 -23.11 0.52 -1.64
C PRO A 60 -24.28 0.94 -0.74
N ASP A 61 -25.44 1.28 -1.35
CA ASP A 61 -26.67 1.69 -0.66
C ASP A 61 -27.19 0.63 0.32
N GLU A 62 -26.83 -0.63 0.14
CA GLU A 62 -27.24 -1.73 1.02
C GLU A 62 -26.34 -1.90 2.25
N VAL A 63 -25.06 -1.51 2.18
CA VAL A 63 -24.05 -1.86 3.21
C VAL A 63 -23.33 -0.66 3.82
N ILE A 64 -23.32 0.50 3.16
CA ILE A 64 -22.60 1.71 3.64
C ILE A 64 -23.44 2.55 4.63
N PRO A 65 -24.76 2.81 4.43
CA PRO A 65 -25.49 3.80 5.24
C PRO A 65 -25.48 3.52 6.73
N GLN A 66 -25.39 2.26 7.14
CA GLN A 66 -25.38 1.85 8.54
C GLN A 66 -23.98 1.62 9.11
N ALA A 67 -22.93 1.73 8.30
CA ALA A 67 -21.58 1.50 8.76
C ALA A 67 -21.11 2.62 9.69
N GLU A 68 -20.56 2.23 10.84
CA GLU A 68 -19.82 3.13 11.75
C GLU A 68 -18.38 3.27 11.29
N ILE A 69 -17.86 2.21 10.66
CA ILE A 69 -16.51 2.20 10.05
C ILE A 69 -16.61 1.62 8.64
N VAL A 70 -16.00 2.31 7.68
CA VAL A 70 -15.71 1.80 6.34
C VAL A 70 -14.22 1.55 6.22
N LEU A 71 -13.84 0.28 5.98
CA LEU A 71 -12.45 -0.15 5.88
C LEU A 71 -12.09 -0.48 4.43
N VAL A 72 -11.30 0.38 3.81
CA VAL A 72 -10.85 0.22 2.43
C VAL A 72 -9.65 -0.73 2.37
N CYS A 73 -9.85 -1.89 1.72
CA CYS A 73 -8.85 -2.95 1.54
C CYS A 73 -8.55 -3.16 0.04
N LEU A 74 -8.22 -2.08 -0.65
CA LEU A 74 -8.07 -2.03 -2.11
C LEU A 74 -6.64 -1.64 -2.52
N PRO A 75 -6.19 -2.03 -3.72
CA PRO A 75 -4.98 -1.49 -4.33
C PRO A 75 -5.20 -0.03 -4.77
N GLY A 76 -4.09 0.72 -4.95
CA GLY A 76 -4.13 2.16 -5.24
C GLY A 76 -5.05 2.54 -6.39
N PHE A 77 -5.00 1.81 -7.49
CA PHE A 77 -5.80 2.07 -8.69
C PHE A 77 -7.33 1.99 -8.51
N ALA A 78 -7.80 1.39 -7.43
CA ALA A 78 -9.23 1.20 -7.18
C ALA A 78 -9.78 2.11 -6.08
N ILE A 79 -8.91 2.88 -5.38
CA ILE A 79 -9.33 3.67 -4.21
C ILE A 79 -10.20 4.84 -4.61
N HIS A 80 -9.78 5.63 -5.62
CA HIS A 80 -10.52 6.81 -6.08
C HIS A 80 -11.97 6.47 -6.47
N ASP A 81 -12.12 5.47 -7.34
CA ASP A 81 -13.43 5.05 -7.84
C ASP A 81 -14.31 4.50 -6.72
N GLU A 82 -13.73 3.70 -5.82
CA GLU A 82 -14.50 3.15 -4.69
C GLU A 82 -14.94 4.25 -3.72
N LEU A 83 -14.07 5.21 -3.38
CA LEU A 83 -14.43 6.35 -2.54
C LEU A 83 -15.53 7.19 -3.20
N THR A 84 -15.44 7.44 -4.50
CA THR A 84 -16.46 8.15 -5.29
C THR A 84 -17.80 7.40 -5.25
N LYS A 85 -17.77 6.07 -5.40
CA LYS A 85 -18.93 5.19 -5.39
C LYS A 85 -19.63 5.17 -4.02
N ILE A 86 -18.89 5.14 -2.91
CA ILE A 86 -19.47 5.06 -1.56
C ILE A 86 -19.86 6.42 -0.98
N LYS A 87 -19.23 7.51 -1.44
CA LYS A 87 -19.44 8.88 -0.93
C LYS A 87 -20.91 9.27 -0.70
N PRO A 88 -21.87 9.02 -1.64
CA PRO A 88 -23.26 9.43 -1.45
C PRO A 88 -23.97 8.74 -0.29
N TYR A 89 -23.44 7.64 0.20
CA TYR A 89 -24.06 6.76 1.23
C TYR A 89 -23.40 6.88 2.59
N LEU A 90 -22.29 7.63 2.71
CA LEU A 90 -21.59 7.81 3.98
C LEU A 90 -22.41 8.66 4.95
N SER A 91 -22.53 8.22 6.21
CA SER A 91 -23.06 9.05 7.27
C SER A 91 -21.97 9.99 7.81
N LYS A 92 -22.36 11.16 8.33
CA LYS A 92 -21.42 12.16 8.90
C LYS A 92 -20.55 11.63 10.06
N ASN A 93 -21.05 10.61 10.76
CA ASN A 93 -20.33 10.01 11.88
C ASN A 93 -19.54 8.75 11.47
N CYS A 94 -19.49 8.43 10.18
CA CYS A 94 -18.75 7.29 9.69
C CYS A 94 -17.25 7.58 9.71
N LEU A 95 -16.47 6.65 10.24
CA LEU A 95 -15.02 6.67 10.17
C LEU A 95 -14.59 5.90 8.92
N VAL A 96 -13.92 6.56 7.98
CA VAL A 96 -13.44 5.93 6.74
C VAL A 96 -11.92 5.76 6.80
N GLY A 97 -11.44 4.57 6.52
CA GLY A 97 -9.99 4.36 6.59
C GLY A 97 -9.47 3.18 5.81
N THR A 98 -8.16 2.99 5.88
CA THR A 98 -7.45 1.90 5.18
C THR A 98 -6.52 1.14 6.10
N VAL A 99 -6.30 -0.13 5.78
CA VAL A 99 -5.33 -0.99 6.48
C VAL A 99 -3.88 -0.77 6.04
N VAL A 100 -3.64 0.02 4.98
CA VAL A 100 -2.31 0.45 4.56
C VAL A 100 -2.38 1.74 3.75
N SER A 101 -1.75 2.80 4.25
CA SER A 101 -1.86 4.16 3.67
C SER A 101 -1.00 4.39 2.43
N SER A 102 0.06 3.60 2.25
CA SER A 102 0.99 3.75 1.13
C SER A 102 0.40 3.41 -0.26
N THR A 103 -0.89 3.04 -0.30
CA THR A 103 -1.68 2.91 -1.54
C THR A 103 -2.21 4.24 -2.08
N GLY A 104 -1.91 5.37 -1.42
CA GLY A 104 -2.39 6.68 -1.78
C GLY A 104 -3.74 7.08 -1.15
N PHE A 105 -4.23 6.30 -0.19
CA PHE A 105 -5.57 6.48 0.39
C PHE A 105 -5.87 7.92 0.82
N PHE A 106 -4.98 8.56 1.58
CA PHE A 106 -5.25 9.92 2.07
C PHE A 106 -5.31 10.95 0.95
N PHE A 107 -4.46 10.81 -0.07
CA PHE A 107 -4.46 11.74 -1.21
C PHE A 107 -5.80 11.66 -1.95
N GLU A 108 -6.27 10.47 -2.26
CA GLU A 108 -7.56 10.26 -2.93
C GLU A 108 -8.74 10.63 -2.02
N ALA A 109 -8.67 10.32 -0.72
CA ALA A 109 -9.73 10.63 0.23
C ALA A 109 -9.94 12.13 0.43
N PHE A 110 -8.87 12.92 0.49
CA PHE A 110 -8.97 14.39 0.57
C PHE A 110 -9.56 15.03 -0.68
N GLU A 111 -9.36 14.42 -1.83
CA GLU A 111 -9.94 14.88 -3.09
C GLU A 111 -11.43 14.51 -3.19
N VAL A 112 -11.77 13.29 -2.83
CA VAL A 112 -13.10 12.72 -3.07
C VAL A 112 -14.07 13.00 -1.93
N LEU A 113 -13.66 12.82 -0.67
CA LEU A 113 -14.57 12.82 0.47
C LEU A 113 -14.76 14.21 1.07
N PRO A 114 -15.94 14.49 1.67
CA PRO A 114 -16.18 15.72 2.42
C PRO A 114 -15.21 15.85 3.61
N SER A 115 -14.85 17.09 3.95
CA SER A 115 -13.91 17.40 5.04
C SER A 115 -14.46 17.15 6.46
N ASP A 116 -15.73 16.81 6.58
CA ASP A 116 -16.40 16.43 7.84
C ASP A 116 -16.46 14.91 8.05
N ILE A 117 -15.87 14.11 7.16
CA ILE A 117 -15.69 12.67 7.32
C ILE A 117 -14.33 12.39 7.96
N ALA A 118 -14.32 11.80 9.16
CA ALA A 118 -13.09 11.41 9.83
C ALA A 118 -12.37 10.29 9.08
N LEU A 119 -11.05 10.45 8.89
CA LEU A 119 -10.21 9.53 8.13
C LEU A 119 -9.15 8.86 9.03
N PHE A 120 -8.83 7.60 8.74
CA PHE A 120 -7.67 6.94 9.34
C PHE A 120 -6.92 6.07 8.33
N GLY A 121 -5.63 5.85 8.61
CA GLY A 121 -4.86 4.93 7.77
C GLY A 121 -3.60 4.44 8.50
N PHE A 122 -3.39 3.12 8.46
CA PHE A 122 -2.22 2.51 9.07
C PHE A 122 -0.99 2.63 8.18
N GLN A 123 0.17 2.76 8.81
CA GLN A 123 1.47 2.76 8.12
C GLN A 123 1.77 1.40 7.47
N ARG A 124 1.45 0.32 8.17
CA ARG A 124 1.65 -1.07 7.73
C ARG A 124 0.39 -1.88 7.99
N VAL A 125 0.20 -2.92 7.16
CA VAL A 125 -0.91 -3.86 7.34
C VAL A 125 -0.90 -4.50 8.72
N PRO A 126 -2.05 -4.65 9.40
CA PRO A 126 -2.12 -5.30 10.72
C PRO A 126 -1.79 -6.79 10.67
N PHE A 127 -1.98 -7.42 9.50
CA PHE A 127 -1.75 -8.86 9.31
C PHE A 127 -1.03 -9.14 7.99
N ILE A 128 -0.21 -10.20 7.97
CA ILE A 128 0.22 -10.83 6.73
C ILE A 128 -0.88 -11.79 6.30
N SER A 129 -1.50 -11.56 5.15
CA SER A 129 -2.74 -12.21 4.73
C SER A 129 -2.59 -12.93 3.40
N ARG A 130 -3.25 -14.10 3.26
CA ARG A 130 -3.39 -14.83 1.99
C ARG A 130 -4.78 -15.45 1.89
N ILE A 131 -5.36 -15.44 0.69
CA ILE A 131 -6.57 -16.19 0.41
C ILE A 131 -6.16 -17.66 0.21
N ILE A 132 -6.85 -18.59 0.88
CA ILE A 132 -6.77 -20.02 0.63
C ILE A 132 -7.87 -20.40 -0.36
N GLU A 133 -9.11 -19.96 -0.09
CA GLU A 133 -10.27 -20.15 -0.93
C GLU A 133 -11.09 -18.87 -0.96
N TYR A 134 -11.29 -18.33 -2.17
CA TYR A 134 -11.94 -17.03 -2.32
C TYR A 134 -13.36 -17.03 -1.74
N GLY A 135 -13.65 -16.04 -0.92
CA GLY A 135 -14.95 -15.86 -0.27
C GLY A 135 -15.26 -16.85 0.86
N GLN A 136 -14.35 -17.76 1.22
CA GLN A 136 -14.60 -18.82 2.19
C GLN A 136 -13.52 -18.94 3.25
N LYS A 137 -12.24 -18.91 2.84
CA LYS A 137 -11.12 -19.19 3.75
C LYS A 137 -9.88 -18.37 3.43
N ALA A 138 -9.27 -17.83 4.47
CA ALA A 138 -8.03 -17.08 4.38
C ALA A 138 -7.01 -17.55 5.44
N GLU A 139 -5.75 -17.22 5.20
CA GLU A 139 -4.65 -17.44 6.13
C GLU A 139 -4.14 -16.09 6.64
N LEU A 140 -4.08 -15.96 7.95
CA LEU A 140 -3.38 -14.92 8.68
C LEU A 140 -2.02 -15.48 9.09
N LYS A 141 -0.96 -15.13 8.35
CA LYS A 141 0.38 -15.69 8.58
C LYS A 141 1.12 -15.09 9.76
N GLY A 142 0.71 -13.90 10.20
CA GLY A 142 1.34 -13.22 11.33
C GLY A 142 0.67 -11.89 11.62
N TYR A 143 0.75 -11.51 12.89
CA TYR A 143 0.28 -10.23 13.41
C TYR A 143 1.42 -9.23 13.48
N LYS A 144 1.12 -7.94 13.36
CA LYS A 144 2.00 -6.88 13.85
C LYS A 144 1.87 -6.77 15.36
N GLU A 145 2.98 -6.48 16.05
CA GLU A 145 2.99 -6.30 17.50
C GLU A 145 2.32 -4.98 17.90
N SER A 146 2.50 -3.94 17.11
CA SER A 146 1.87 -2.63 17.26
C SER A 146 1.51 -2.03 15.91
N LEU A 147 0.58 -1.08 15.90
CA LEU A 147 0.12 -0.38 14.72
C LEU A 147 0.40 1.11 14.85
N HIS A 148 0.82 1.74 13.76
CA HIS A 148 1.03 3.18 13.67
C HIS A 148 0.01 3.77 12.69
N VAL A 149 -0.73 4.81 13.11
CA VAL A 149 -1.89 5.31 12.38
C VAL A 149 -1.88 6.83 12.28
N ALA A 150 -2.20 7.36 11.11
CA ALA A 150 -2.62 8.75 10.98
C ALA A 150 -4.15 8.84 11.05
N ILE A 151 -4.63 9.89 11.70
CA ILE A 151 -6.05 10.21 11.83
C ILE A 151 -6.22 11.67 11.44
N GLU A 152 -7.11 11.93 10.48
CA GLU A 152 -7.31 13.26 9.89
C GLU A 152 -8.79 13.63 9.86
N GLN A 153 -9.08 14.93 9.67
CA GLN A 153 -10.43 15.50 9.58
C GLN A 153 -11.29 15.27 10.84
N THR A 154 -10.66 15.21 12.01
CA THR A 154 -11.33 15.15 13.31
C THR A 154 -10.45 15.71 14.42
N GLU A 155 -11.08 16.38 15.39
CA GLU A 155 -10.43 16.81 16.63
C GLU A 155 -10.28 15.66 17.64
N ASN A 156 -11.05 14.60 17.49
CA ASN A 156 -11.12 13.47 18.44
C ASN A 156 -10.14 12.33 18.08
N LYS A 157 -8.89 12.66 17.69
CA LYS A 157 -7.90 11.66 17.25
C LYS A 157 -7.65 10.56 18.29
N GLU A 158 -7.59 10.92 19.56
CA GLU A 158 -7.36 9.95 20.64
C GLU A 158 -8.52 8.97 20.81
N SER A 159 -9.76 9.43 20.70
CA SER A 159 -10.93 8.54 20.76
C SER A 159 -10.94 7.54 19.59
N VAL A 160 -10.60 8.00 18.39
CA VAL A 160 -10.47 7.12 17.21
C VAL A 160 -9.32 6.13 17.41
N ARG A 161 -8.17 6.57 17.94
CA ARG A 161 -7.03 5.69 18.27
C ARG A 161 -7.46 4.53 19.17
N VAL A 162 -8.20 4.84 20.25
CA VAL A 162 -8.71 3.82 21.20
C VAL A 162 -9.66 2.83 20.51
N VAL A 163 -10.55 3.33 19.64
CA VAL A 163 -11.43 2.47 18.85
C VAL A 163 -10.63 1.51 17.96
N LEU A 164 -9.60 2.01 17.27
CA LEU A 164 -8.76 1.18 16.41
C LEU A 164 -7.92 0.16 17.20
N GLU A 165 -7.44 0.55 18.38
CA GLU A 165 -6.74 -0.34 19.31
C GLU A 165 -7.62 -1.51 19.76
N GLN A 166 -8.87 -1.23 20.12
CA GLN A 166 -9.86 -2.25 20.47
C GLN A 166 -10.24 -3.12 19.26
N LEU A 167 -10.38 -2.52 18.08
CA LEU A 167 -10.80 -3.21 16.86
C LEU A 167 -9.78 -4.25 16.41
N PHE A 168 -8.49 -3.93 16.46
CA PHE A 168 -7.41 -4.80 16.01
C PHE A 168 -6.70 -5.57 17.14
N GLU A 169 -7.07 -5.29 18.40
CA GLU A 169 -6.48 -5.91 19.61
C GLU A 169 -4.95 -5.78 19.65
N LYS A 170 -4.46 -4.60 19.22
CA LYS A 170 -3.03 -4.27 19.20
C LYS A 170 -2.80 -2.85 19.67
N PRO A 171 -1.69 -2.56 20.36
CA PRO A 171 -1.32 -1.19 20.69
C PRO A 171 -1.29 -0.32 19.44
N VAL A 172 -1.96 0.85 19.50
CA VAL A 172 -2.01 1.81 18.39
C VAL A 172 -1.37 3.12 18.82
N THR A 173 -0.41 3.60 18.04
CA THR A 173 0.26 4.90 18.23
C THR A 173 -0.12 5.87 17.11
N LEU A 174 -0.25 7.16 17.45
CA LEU A 174 -0.57 8.20 16.48
C LEU A 174 0.70 8.64 15.72
N ALA A 175 0.58 8.74 14.41
CA ALA A 175 1.54 9.42 13.56
C ALA A 175 1.39 10.94 13.70
N GLY A 176 2.48 11.67 13.46
CA GLY A 176 2.47 13.13 13.46
C GLY A 176 1.70 13.72 12.28
N SER A 177 1.60 13.00 11.17
CA SER A 177 0.97 13.44 9.93
C SER A 177 0.58 12.23 9.06
N PHE A 178 -0.42 12.41 8.20
CA PHE A 178 -0.76 11.40 7.20
C PHE A 178 0.38 11.15 6.19
N TYR A 179 1.26 12.11 5.96
CA TYR A 179 2.45 11.93 5.13
C TYR A 179 3.37 10.85 5.70
N GLU A 180 3.53 10.78 7.02
CA GLU A 180 4.36 9.79 7.69
C GLU A 180 3.94 8.35 7.36
N VAL A 181 2.64 8.08 7.37
CA VAL A 181 2.11 6.74 7.07
C VAL A 181 1.98 6.46 5.57
N SER A 182 1.72 7.50 4.76
CA SER A 182 1.52 7.36 3.31
C SER A 182 2.83 7.20 2.55
N LEU A 183 3.89 7.91 2.96
CA LEU A 183 5.18 7.95 2.27
C LEU A 183 6.21 6.96 2.83
N SER A 184 5.85 6.15 3.83
CA SER A 184 6.78 5.24 4.52
C SER A 184 7.17 3.98 3.73
N ASN A 185 6.59 3.75 2.55
CA ASN A 185 6.95 2.64 1.67
C ASN A 185 8.13 3.03 0.79
N SER A 186 9.25 2.31 0.87
CA SER A 186 10.44 2.57 0.06
C SER A 186 10.31 2.08 -1.40
N ASN A 187 9.36 1.21 -1.71
CA ASN A 187 9.22 0.64 -3.06
C ASN A 187 9.14 1.69 -4.17
N PRO A 188 8.44 2.84 -4.00
CA PRO A 188 8.34 3.87 -5.01
C PRO A 188 9.66 4.54 -5.43
N ILE A 189 10.73 4.41 -4.64
CA ILE A 189 12.07 4.86 -5.03
C ILE A 189 13.01 3.67 -5.29
N LEU A 190 12.88 2.59 -4.52
CA LEU A 190 13.70 1.38 -4.63
C LEU A 190 13.52 0.69 -5.99
N HIS A 191 12.29 0.34 -6.36
CA HIS A 191 12.04 -0.39 -7.61
C HIS A 191 12.32 0.47 -8.85
N PRO A 192 11.84 1.71 -8.95
CA PRO A 192 12.09 2.56 -10.12
C PRO A 192 13.58 2.83 -10.37
N SER A 193 14.42 3.00 -9.34
CA SER A 193 15.86 3.15 -9.52
C SER A 193 16.49 1.95 -10.26
N ARG A 194 16.06 0.73 -9.90
CA ARG A 194 16.53 -0.50 -10.56
C ARG A 194 15.94 -0.64 -11.97
N LEU A 195 14.65 -0.42 -12.14
CA LEU A 195 13.97 -0.55 -13.43
C LEU A 195 14.53 0.45 -14.46
N TYR A 196 14.80 1.68 -14.03
CA TYR A 196 15.38 2.72 -14.88
C TYR A 196 16.78 2.32 -15.35
N THR A 197 17.66 1.90 -14.44
CA THR A 197 19.03 1.48 -14.82
C THR A 197 19.05 0.24 -15.71
N MET A 198 18.05 -0.63 -15.62
CA MET A 198 17.93 -1.80 -16.49
C MET A 198 17.44 -1.44 -17.90
N TRP A 199 16.50 -0.48 -18.03
CA TRP A 199 15.72 -0.36 -19.27
C TRP A 199 15.52 1.07 -19.79
N ARG A 200 16.21 2.09 -19.26
CA ARG A 200 16.11 3.46 -19.80
C ARG A 200 16.40 3.53 -21.31
N ASP A 201 17.36 2.72 -21.78
CA ASP A 201 17.80 2.68 -23.17
C ASP A 201 17.12 1.57 -24.01
N TRP A 202 16.18 0.82 -23.41
CA TRP A 202 15.47 -0.23 -24.12
C TRP A 202 14.54 0.34 -25.19
N GLN A 203 14.57 -0.28 -26.37
CA GLN A 203 13.71 0.03 -27.51
C GLN A 203 13.06 -1.25 -28.05
N PRO A 204 11.88 -1.15 -28.71
CA PRO A 204 11.24 -2.29 -29.39
C PRO A 204 12.21 -2.98 -30.34
N GLY A 205 12.30 -4.31 -30.23
CA GLY A 205 13.23 -5.15 -30.99
C GLY A 205 14.48 -5.58 -30.22
N ILE A 206 14.79 -4.94 -29.07
CA ILE A 206 15.87 -5.42 -28.20
C ILE A 206 15.35 -6.59 -27.35
N VAL A 207 16.02 -7.75 -27.49
CA VAL A 207 15.74 -8.98 -26.73
C VAL A 207 16.94 -9.30 -25.85
N TYR A 208 16.72 -9.55 -24.56
CA TYR A 208 17.77 -9.95 -23.63
C TYR A 208 17.88 -11.47 -23.58
N PRO A 209 19.09 -12.04 -23.49
CA PRO A 209 19.28 -13.50 -23.52
C PRO A 209 18.79 -14.20 -22.24
N HIS A 210 18.70 -13.50 -21.11
CA HIS A 210 18.21 -14.03 -19.83
C HIS A 210 17.42 -12.97 -19.05
N ASN A 211 16.61 -13.45 -18.12
CA ASN A 211 15.90 -12.60 -17.16
C ASN A 211 16.73 -12.54 -15.86
N PRO A 212 17.36 -11.40 -15.51
CA PRO A 212 18.18 -11.30 -14.31
C PRO A 212 17.32 -11.36 -13.05
N GLN A 213 17.91 -11.82 -11.95
CA GLN A 213 17.30 -11.74 -10.62
C GLN A 213 17.25 -10.27 -10.18
N PHE A 214 16.06 -9.80 -9.80
CA PHE A 214 15.83 -8.37 -9.54
C PHE A 214 16.76 -7.80 -8.47
N TYR A 215 16.89 -8.50 -7.34
CA TYR A 215 17.72 -8.07 -6.22
C TYR A 215 19.08 -8.78 -6.17
N ALA A 216 19.14 -10.08 -6.45
CA ALA A 216 20.41 -10.81 -6.36
C ALA A 216 21.44 -10.30 -7.38
N GLU A 217 20.99 -9.72 -8.49
CA GLU A 217 21.84 -9.06 -9.50
C GLU A 217 21.72 -7.52 -9.47
N TRP A 218 21.41 -6.96 -8.29
CA TRP A 218 21.36 -5.50 -8.08
C TRP A 218 22.69 -4.85 -8.43
N THR A 219 22.71 -3.66 -9.02
CA THR A 219 23.93 -3.00 -9.49
C THR A 219 24.31 -1.80 -8.64
N LEU A 220 25.60 -1.45 -8.66
CA LEU A 220 26.10 -0.24 -8.02
C LEU A 220 25.45 1.02 -8.61
N GLU A 221 25.21 1.05 -9.91
CA GLU A 221 24.52 2.15 -10.58
C GLU A 221 23.09 2.33 -10.02
N ALA A 222 22.35 1.23 -9.80
CA ALA A 222 21.02 1.29 -9.20
C ALA A 222 21.06 1.80 -7.75
N SER A 223 22.06 1.40 -6.96
CA SER A 223 22.24 1.93 -5.60
C SER A 223 22.58 3.42 -5.61
N THR A 224 23.48 3.87 -6.49
CA THR A 224 23.83 5.29 -6.62
C THR A 224 22.63 6.13 -6.98
N LEU A 225 21.81 5.67 -7.92
CA LEU A 225 20.58 6.35 -8.32
C LEU A 225 19.54 6.36 -7.21
N LEU A 226 19.39 5.23 -6.48
CA LEU A 226 18.50 5.12 -5.34
C LEU A 226 18.86 6.12 -4.24
N LEU A 227 20.15 6.29 -3.94
CA LEU A 227 20.62 7.26 -2.94
C LEU A 227 20.36 8.71 -3.37
N GLN A 228 20.50 9.04 -4.64
CA GLN A 228 20.14 10.37 -5.17
C GLN A 228 18.62 10.63 -4.99
N MET A 229 17.78 9.64 -5.30
CA MET A 229 16.33 9.74 -5.07
C MET A 229 15.99 9.84 -3.58
N ASP A 230 16.71 9.13 -2.72
CA ASP A 230 16.51 9.18 -1.27
C ASP A 230 16.89 10.55 -0.70
N ASP A 231 18.00 11.16 -1.12
CA ASP A 231 18.41 12.51 -0.71
C ASP A 231 17.34 13.55 -1.07
N GLU A 232 16.77 13.46 -2.28
CA GLU A 232 15.63 14.30 -2.70
C GLU A 232 14.40 14.04 -1.83
N PHE A 233 14.09 12.78 -1.55
CA PHE A 233 12.97 12.37 -0.71
C PHE A 233 13.14 12.83 0.74
N GLN A 234 14.30 12.66 1.36
CA GLN A 234 14.56 13.16 2.72
C GLN A 234 14.45 14.69 2.80
N SER A 235 14.86 15.40 1.75
CA SER A 235 14.65 16.85 1.65
C SER A 235 13.18 17.24 1.63
N LEU A 236 12.35 16.45 0.93
CA LEU A 236 10.89 16.60 0.95
C LEU A 236 10.32 16.34 2.35
N LEU A 237 10.68 15.25 3.02
CA LEU A 237 10.21 14.94 4.37
C LEU A 237 10.53 16.07 5.37
N LYS A 238 11.74 16.61 5.30
CA LYS A 238 12.15 17.77 6.11
C LYS A 238 11.30 19.00 5.81
N LYS A 239 11.00 19.30 4.54
CA LYS A 239 10.12 20.40 4.14
C LYS A 239 8.69 20.25 4.64
N LEU A 240 8.19 19.00 4.72
CA LEU A 240 6.89 18.68 5.28
C LEU A 240 6.83 18.81 6.81
N GLY A 241 7.96 19.06 7.46
CA GLY A 241 8.05 19.18 8.92
C GLY A 241 7.88 17.85 9.65
N LEU A 242 8.14 16.73 8.99
CA LEU A 242 8.08 15.42 9.62
C LEU A 242 9.22 15.29 10.65
N LYS A 243 8.94 14.52 11.70
CA LYS A 243 9.96 14.20 12.72
C LYS A 243 11.13 13.47 12.05
N GLU A 244 12.35 13.92 12.36
CA GLU A 244 13.55 13.25 11.87
C GLU A 244 13.57 11.77 12.23
N GLY A 245 13.89 10.92 11.25
CA GLY A 245 13.95 9.46 11.42
C GLY A 245 12.59 8.74 11.45
N CYS A 246 11.44 9.42 11.37
CA CYS A 246 10.14 8.73 11.29
C CYS A 246 10.00 7.89 10.01
N ILE A 247 10.64 8.33 8.93
CA ILE A 247 10.92 7.54 7.73
C ILE A 247 12.45 7.57 7.55
N PRO A 248 13.16 6.50 7.92
CA PRO A 248 14.62 6.49 7.89
C PRO A 248 15.16 6.57 6.46
N PRO A 249 16.32 7.21 6.27
CA PRO A 249 17.05 7.14 5.01
C PRO A 249 17.32 5.69 4.58
N ILE A 250 17.44 5.48 3.27
CA ILE A 250 17.68 4.14 2.70
C ILE A 250 18.93 3.46 3.28
N LEU A 251 20.01 4.20 3.52
CA LEU A 251 21.22 3.64 4.12
C LEU A 251 20.95 3.12 5.54
N ASP A 252 20.24 3.87 6.37
CA ASP A 252 19.89 3.45 7.73
C ASP A 252 18.93 2.26 7.71
N TYR A 253 17.91 2.32 6.82
CA TYR A 253 16.92 1.24 6.70
C TYR A 253 17.55 -0.10 6.31
N TYR A 254 18.56 -0.08 5.44
CA TYR A 254 19.28 -1.29 4.99
C TYR A 254 20.61 -1.53 5.73
N GLU A 255 20.88 -0.81 6.82
CA GLU A 255 22.11 -0.96 7.63
C GLU A 255 23.37 -0.89 6.76
N SER A 256 23.47 0.13 5.91
CA SER A 256 24.54 0.35 4.93
C SER A 256 25.13 1.74 5.14
N THR A 257 26.31 2.00 4.57
CA THR A 257 27.04 3.27 4.75
C THR A 257 27.26 4.03 3.43
N ASP A 258 27.15 3.32 2.30
CA ASP A 258 27.40 3.84 0.96
C ASP A 258 26.71 2.98 -0.10
N ALA A 259 26.88 3.35 -1.39
CA ALA A 259 26.28 2.64 -2.51
C ALA A 259 26.82 1.19 -2.68
N ASP A 260 28.10 0.95 -2.38
CA ASP A 260 28.71 -0.37 -2.48
C ASP A 260 28.15 -1.32 -1.42
N SER A 261 28.13 -0.91 -0.16
CA SER A 261 27.57 -1.70 0.95
C SER A 261 26.06 -1.91 0.80
N LEU A 262 25.32 -0.91 0.32
CA LEU A 262 23.90 -1.04 -0.01
C LEU A 262 23.67 -2.09 -1.11
N THR A 263 24.51 -2.08 -2.17
CA THR A 263 24.46 -3.08 -3.24
C THR A 263 24.66 -4.49 -2.72
N GLN A 264 25.66 -4.68 -1.86
CA GLN A 264 25.95 -5.98 -1.23
C GLN A 264 24.81 -6.40 -0.31
N LYS A 265 24.27 -5.47 0.50
CA LYS A 265 23.14 -5.73 1.40
C LYS A 265 21.92 -6.21 0.65
N LEU A 266 21.46 -5.49 -0.38
CA LEU A 266 20.29 -5.84 -1.18
C LEU A 266 20.44 -7.23 -1.84
N ARG A 267 21.65 -7.54 -2.35
CA ARG A 267 21.97 -8.86 -2.90
C ARG A 267 21.92 -10.00 -1.88
N SER A 268 22.19 -9.71 -0.60
CA SER A 268 22.31 -10.72 0.45
C SER A 268 21.00 -11.06 1.18
N ILE A 269 19.94 -10.24 1.03
CA ILE A 269 18.68 -10.42 1.73
C ILE A 269 17.99 -11.72 1.26
N LYS A 270 17.85 -12.69 2.15
CA LYS A 270 17.26 -14.01 1.82
C LYS A 270 15.85 -13.92 1.27
N ALA A 271 15.03 -13.00 1.79
CA ALA A 271 13.66 -12.80 1.31
C ALA A 271 13.57 -12.24 -0.12
N PHE A 272 14.66 -11.69 -0.64
CA PHE A 272 14.76 -11.11 -1.99
C PHE A 272 15.36 -12.09 -3.01
N GLN A 273 15.81 -13.25 -2.59
CA GLN A 273 16.36 -14.27 -3.48
C GLN A 273 15.27 -14.88 -4.37
N ASN A 274 15.66 -15.28 -5.57
CA ASN A 274 14.78 -15.90 -6.56
C ASN A 274 13.60 -15.04 -7.05
N ILE A 275 13.70 -13.72 -6.88
CA ILE A 275 12.74 -12.76 -7.47
C ILE A 275 13.28 -12.34 -8.83
N SER A 276 12.68 -12.85 -9.89
CA SER A 276 13.04 -12.47 -11.27
C SER A 276 12.59 -11.04 -11.57
N SER A 277 13.32 -10.36 -12.45
CA SER A 277 12.92 -9.04 -12.95
C SER A 277 11.61 -9.14 -13.75
N PRO A 278 10.80 -8.06 -13.80
CA PRO A 278 9.52 -8.07 -14.50
C PRO A 278 9.72 -8.08 -16.03
N MET A 279 9.92 -9.28 -16.58
CA MET A 279 10.14 -9.52 -18.00
C MET A 279 9.18 -10.57 -18.55
N LYS A 280 8.90 -10.48 -19.85
CA LYS A 280 8.13 -11.48 -20.62
C LYS A 280 9.07 -12.29 -21.47
N ALA A 281 8.85 -13.62 -21.49
CA ALA A 281 9.53 -14.51 -22.43
C ALA A 281 9.01 -14.28 -23.84
N VAL A 282 9.92 -14.20 -24.80
CA VAL A 282 9.65 -14.07 -26.24
C VAL A 282 10.60 -15.02 -27.00
N GLU A 283 10.42 -15.15 -28.31
CA GLU A 283 11.35 -15.88 -29.13
C GLU A 283 12.75 -15.24 -29.03
N GLY A 284 13.75 -16.04 -28.71
CA GLY A 284 15.13 -15.62 -28.55
C GLY A 284 15.50 -15.04 -27.17
N GLY A 285 14.56 -14.96 -26.20
CA GLY A 285 14.90 -14.48 -24.86
C GLY A 285 13.77 -13.75 -24.11
N PHE A 286 14.06 -12.56 -23.62
CA PHE A 286 13.16 -11.81 -22.74
C PHE A 286 13.09 -10.31 -23.12
N ILE A 287 11.93 -9.71 -22.90
CA ILE A 287 11.71 -8.25 -23.02
C ILE A 287 11.14 -7.69 -21.72
N PRO A 288 11.30 -6.39 -21.40
CA PRO A 288 10.66 -5.77 -20.23
C PRO A 288 9.14 -5.95 -20.24
N ASP A 289 8.57 -6.23 -19.08
CA ASP A 289 7.10 -6.23 -18.87
C ASP A 289 6.64 -4.92 -18.21
N PHE A 290 6.37 -3.91 -19.02
CA PHE A 290 5.82 -2.63 -18.55
C PHE A 290 4.37 -2.73 -18.04
N SER A 291 3.70 -3.88 -18.21
CA SER A 291 2.40 -4.13 -17.61
C SER A 291 2.46 -4.77 -16.22
N SER A 292 3.67 -5.04 -15.71
CA SER A 292 3.88 -5.63 -14.39
C SER A 292 3.45 -4.67 -13.26
N ARG A 293 3.25 -5.25 -12.06
CA ARG A 293 2.92 -4.48 -10.85
C ARG A 293 3.97 -3.43 -10.50
N TYR A 294 5.24 -3.67 -10.78
CA TYR A 294 6.32 -2.70 -10.57
C TYR A 294 6.07 -1.39 -11.32
N PHE A 295 5.54 -1.47 -12.54
CA PHE A 295 5.19 -0.27 -13.32
C PHE A 295 3.80 0.26 -12.94
N ARG A 296 2.80 -0.60 -12.84
CA ARG A 296 1.41 -0.18 -12.64
C ARG A 296 1.03 0.24 -11.22
N GLU A 297 1.87 -0.08 -10.23
CA GLU A 297 1.64 0.32 -8.84
C GLU A 297 2.64 1.39 -8.38
N ASP A 298 3.96 1.17 -8.59
CA ASP A 298 4.97 2.05 -8.00
C ASP A 298 5.03 3.42 -8.67
N PHE A 299 4.79 3.54 -9.98
CA PHE A 299 4.80 4.83 -10.67
C PHE A 299 3.50 5.62 -10.42
N PRO A 300 2.30 5.16 -10.83
CA PRO A 300 1.08 5.96 -10.70
C PRO A 300 0.52 6.04 -9.28
N TYR A 301 0.82 5.08 -8.40
CA TYR A 301 0.26 5.00 -7.03
C TYR A 301 1.34 5.01 -5.93
N GLY A 302 2.56 5.37 -6.27
CA GLY A 302 3.69 5.51 -5.36
C GLY A 302 4.47 6.79 -5.65
N MET A 303 5.26 6.81 -6.74
CA MET A 303 6.04 7.99 -7.13
C MET A 303 5.18 9.22 -7.41
N ARG A 304 4.00 9.06 -8.00
CA ARG A 304 3.07 10.17 -8.24
C ARG A 304 2.88 11.01 -6.98
N PHE A 305 2.59 10.37 -5.85
CA PHE A 305 2.35 11.09 -4.60
C PHE A 305 3.58 11.81 -4.07
N ILE A 306 4.78 11.26 -4.29
CA ILE A 306 6.04 11.92 -3.96
C ILE A 306 6.22 13.17 -4.83
N VAL A 307 6.04 13.03 -6.15
CA VAL A 307 6.22 14.12 -7.13
C VAL A 307 5.19 15.23 -6.91
N GLU A 308 3.90 14.90 -6.81
CA GLU A 308 2.82 15.87 -6.57
C GLU A 308 3.01 16.60 -5.23
N THR A 309 3.45 15.88 -4.18
CA THR A 309 3.74 16.48 -2.88
C THR A 309 4.93 17.45 -2.97
N ALA A 310 6.01 17.05 -3.66
CA ALA A 310 7.17 17.91 -3.88
C ALA A 310 6.80 19.19 -4.65
N GLN A 311 6.02 19.07 -5.71
CA GLN A 311 5.52 20.22 -6.49
C GLN A 311 4.65 21.14 -5.63
N LYS A 312 3.71 20.59 -4.87
CA LYS A 312 2.84 21.34 -3.95
C LYS A 312 3.63 22.14 -2.90
N HIS A 313 4.73 21.58 -2.42
CA HIS A 313 5.57 22.19 -1.39
C HIS A 313 6.82 22.91 -1.93
N HIS A 314 6.95 23.02 -3.25
CA HIS A 314 8.06 23.68 -3.96
C HIS A 314 9.44 23.10 -3.58
N VAL A 315 9.52 21.78 -3.54
CA VAL A 315 10.77 21.03 -3.34
C VAL A 315 11.26 20.50 -4.69
N SER A 316 12.52 20.75 -5.02
CA SER A 316 13.14 20.24 -6.26
C SER A 316 13.57 18.79 -6.06
N ILE A 317 13.09 17.90 -6.93
CA ILE A 317 13.40 16.46 -6.94
C ILE A 317 13.67 15.98 -8.38
N PRO A 318 14.66 16.58 -9.09
CA PRO A 318 14.82 16.39 -10.53
C PRO A 318 15.12 14.94 -10.94
N THR A 319 15.87 14.19 -10.12
CA THR A 319 16.16 12.77 -10.39
C THR A 319 14.90 11.93 -10.34
N THR A 320 14.10 12.11 -9.28
CA THR A 320 12.84 11.41 -9.07
C THR A 320 11.83 11.77 -10.16
N GLU A 321 11.69 13.05 -10.51
CA GLU A 321 10.80 13.51 -11.58
C GLU A 321 11.19 12.91 -12.94
N ASN A 322 12.47 12.89 -13.29
CA ASN A 322 12.95 12.31 -14.56
C ASN A 322 12.60 10.81 -14.65
N ILE A 323 12.83 10.05 -13.57
CA ILE A 323 12.51 8.63 -13.53
C ILE A 323 10.99 8.41 -13.57
N TYR A 324 10.22 9.24 -12.88
CA TYR A 324 8.76 9.19 -12.90
C TYR A 324 8.22 9.38 -14.33
N GLN A 325 8.64 10.43 -15.03
CA GLN A 325 8.23 10.69 -16.42
C GLN A 325 8.63 9.55 -17.36
N TRP A 326 9.85 9.01 -17.19
CA TRP A 326 10.26 7.83 -17.94
C TRP A 326 9.32 6.64 -17.70
N GLY A 327 8.97 6.34 -16.45
CA GLY A 327 8.07 5.25 -16.11
C GLY A 327 6.68 5.41 -16.72
N LEU A 328 6.10 6.61 -16.63
CA LEU A 328 4.80 6.94 -17.24
C LEU A 328 4.85 6.73 -18.77
N SER A 329 5.93 7.17 -19.45
CA SER A 329 6.10 6.94 -20.88
C SER A 329 6.11 5.47 -21.30
N LYS A 330 6.49 4.55 -20.37
CA LYS A 330 6.51 3.10 -20.64
C LYS A 330 5.16 2.42 -20.44
N ILE A 331 4.28 3.00 -19.64
CA ILE A 331 2.92 2.47 -19.41
C ILE A 331 1.86 3.14 -20.28
N GLY A 332 2.24 4.16 -21.05
CA GLY A 332 1.35 4.86 -21.99
C GLY A 332 0.47 5.92 -21.31
N GLU A 333 0.95 6.50 -20.23
CA GLU A 333 0.35 7.61 -19.49
C GLU A 333 1.15 8.90 -19.65
#